data_8ff561756193f43e7cd9097cd1a388f3
#
_entry.id   8ff561756193f43e7cd9097cd1a388f3
#
_cell.length_a   1.000
_cell.length_b   1.000
_cell.length_c   1.000
_cell.angle_alpha   90.00
_cell.angle_beta   90.00
_cell.angle_gamma   90.00
#
_symmetry.space_group_name_H-M   'P 1'
#
loop_
_entity.id
_entity.type
_entity.pdbx_description
1 polymer ?
#
loop_
_entity_poly.entity_id
_entity_poly.type
_entity_poly.pdbx_seq_one_letter_code
_entity_poly.pdbx_strand_id
1 'polypeptide(L)'
;MRAQAGLNEKLFLEFDLVQSLRYGENPHQSAKFYREQTKVPYSLAFARQLNGKELSYNNIQDANAALCIVREFDEPFCVGLKHMNPCGAAVGKDVVDAWTKAYEADKVSIFGGIVATNRTVTREAAELMKPIFLEIIMAPKFDEGALEVLCTKKNLRLLEVDMQQGAVDPKQYVSVNGGLLVQDLDVATKTVTADMCVTKAKPAAAQMDDLNFGWHIVKHVKSNAIVAVRDGRTLG
;
A
#
# COMPACT_ATOMS: atom_id res chain seq x y z
N MET A 1 10.18 11.64 21.62
CA MET A 1 11.50 11.01 21.84
C MET A 1 11.57 9.75 21.01
N ARG A 2 12.41 9.68 19.98
CA ARG A 2 12.67 8.45 19.25
C ARG A 2 13.36 7.47 20.19
N ALA A 3 12.82 6.28 20.37
CA ALA A 3 13.49 5.22 21.10
C ALA A 3 14.81 4.92 20.38
N GLN A 4 15.94 5.16 21.06
CA GLN A 4 17.24 4.71 20.60
C GLN A 4 17.25 3.18 20.54
N ALA A 5 17.91 2.64 19.52
CA ALA A 5 18.05 1.22 19.23
C ALA A 5 18.68 0.44 20.40
N GLY A 6 17.84 0.00 21.30
CA GLY A 6 18.11 -0.91 22.39
C GLY A 6 16.77 -1.23 23.02
N LEU A 7 16.41 -2.49 23.10
CA LEU A 7 15.19 -2.92 23.82
C LEU A 7 15.36 -2.49 25.28
N ASN A 8 14.75 -1.36 25.64
CA ASN A 8 14.70 -0.90 27.03
C ASN A 8 13.89 -1.93 27.86
N GLU A 9 14.20 -2.06 29.13
CA GLU A 9 13.44 -2.91 30.06
C GLU A 9 11.96 -2.53 30.14
N LYS A 10 11.61 -1.29 29.77
CA LYS A 10 10.22 -0.79 29.67
C LYS A 10 10.01 -0.06 28.36
N LEU A 11 8.90 -0.37 27.67
CA LEU A 11 8.48 0.29 26.44
C LEU A 11 7.32 1.26 26.76
N PHE A 12 7.46 2.50 26.30
CA PHE A 12 6.40 3.52 26.35
C PHE A 12 6.09 3.96 24.93
N LEU A 13 4.81 3.92 24.57
CA LEU A 13 4.30 4.39 23.28
C LEU A 13 3.32 5.53 23.53
N GLU A 14 3.43 6.60 22.77
CA GLU A 14 2.58 7.78 22.88
C GLU A 14 1.98 8.10 21.52
N PHE A 15 0.66 8.19 21.47
CA PHE A 15 -0.09 8.45 20.25
C PHE A 15 -1.24 9.41 20.52
N ASP A 16 -1.47 10.34 19.61
CA ASP A 16 -2.60 11.27 19.63
C ASP A 16 -3.83 10.65 18.95
N LEU A 17 -5.02 10.86 19.53
CA LEU A 17 -6.27 10.45 18.90
C LEU A 17 -6.53 11.25 17.62
N VAL A 18 -6.71 10.55 16.49
CA VAL A 18 -7.07 11.13 15.20
C VAL A 18 -8.58 11.07 14.96
N GLN A 19 -9.17 9.87 15.16
CA GLN A 19 -10.56 9.62 14.82
C GLN A 19 -11.16 8.52 15.72
N SER A 20 -12.40 8.74 16.19
CA SER A 20 -13.25 7.66 16.69
C SER A 20 -13.91 6.98 15.50
N LEU A 21 -13.67 5.67 15.35
CA LEU A 21 -14.21 4.91 14.24
C LEU A 21 -15.62 4.42 14.56
N ARG A 22 -16.43 4.24 13.51
CA ARG A 22 -17.81 3.77 13.67
C ARG A 22 -17.89 2.40 14.37
N TYR A 23 -16.96 1.50 14.04
CA TYR A 23 -16.76 0.18 14.65
C TYR A 23 -15.35 -0.32 14.28
N GLY A 24 -14.91 -1.44 14.85
CA GLY A 24 -13.66 -2.09 14.56
C GLY A 24 -13.73 -2.95 13.29
N GLU A 25 -13.06 -4.10 13.31
CA GLU A 25 -13.17 -5.06 12.21
C GLU A 25 -14.61 -5.56 12.05
N ASN A 26 -15.31 -5.76 13.16
CA ASN A 26 -16.70 -6.20 13.21
C ASN A 26 -17.60 -5.14 13.86
N PRO A 27 -18.91 -5.09 13.51
CA PRO A 27 -19.84 -4.03 13.96
C PRO A 27 -20.03 -3.88 15.46
N HIS A 28 -19.77 -4.93 16.25
CA HIS A 28 -19.92 -4.91 17.73
C HIS A 28 -18.66 -4.39 18.45
N GLN A 29 -17.57 -4.16 17.73
CA GLN A 29 -16.30 -3.70 18.31
C GLN A 29 -16.20 -2.18 18.26
N SER A 30 -15.89 -1.53 19.37
CA SER A 30 -15.48 -0.12 19.35
C SER A 30 -14.05 0.02 18.89
N ALA A 31 -13.74 1.08 18.13
CA ALA A 31 -12.41 1.33 17.63
C ALA A 31 -12.08 2.81 17.55
N LYS A 32 -10.80 3.11 17.63
CA LYS A 32 -10.23 4.44 17.49
C LYS A 32 -8.95 4.36 16.68
N PHE A 33 -8.66 5.42 15.96
CA PHE A 33 -7.43 5.58 15.21
C PHE A 33 -6.55 6.63 15.88
N TYR A 34 -5.30 6.28 16.10
CA TYR A 34 -4.30 7.14 16.73
C TYR A 34 -3.13 7.33 15.78
N ARG A 35 -2.35 8.39 15.98
CA ARG A 35 -1.12 8.67 15.21
C ARG A 35 0.01 9.06 16.16
N GLU A 36 1.23 8.85 15.70
CA GLU A 36 2.43 9.38 16.31
C GLU A 36 2.50 10.91 16.18
N GLN A 37 3.25 11.56 17.08
CA GLN A 37 3.43 13.01 17.02
C GLN A 37 4.31 13.46 15.84
N THR A 38 5.25 12.61 15.42
CA THR A 38 6.17 12.93 14.33
C THR A 38 5.61 12.44 13.00
N LYS A 39 5.46 13.36 12.03
CA LYS A 39 5.07 13.02 10.66
C LYS A 39 6.15 12.17 10.00
N VAL A 40 5.74 11.06 9.41
CA VAL A 40 6.58 10.18 8.59
C VAL A 40 6.00 10.00 7.20
N PRO A 41 6.84 9.84 6.15
CA PRO A 41 6.35 9.57 4.79
C PRO A 41 5.64 8.22 4.70
N TYR A 42 4.82 8.06 3.66
CA TYR A 42 3.98 6.89 3.44
C TYR A 42 3.05 6.55 4.61
N SER A 43 2.70 7.56 5.42
CA SER A 43 1.83 7.39 6.58
C SER A 43 0.40 7.80 6.27
N LEU A 44 -0.52 6.83 6.41
CA LEU A 44 -1.95 7.09 6.31
C LEU A 44 -2.44 8.06 7.40
N ALA A 45 -1.82 8.02 8.59
CA ALA A 45 -2.20 8.86 9.72
C ALA A 45 -2.00 10.36 9.48
N PHE A 46 -1.19 10.72 8.49
CA PHE A 46 -0.94 12.09 8.05
C PHE A 46 -1.47 12.38 6.64
N ALA A 47 -2.24 11.47 6.05
CA ALA A 47 -2.87 11.66 4.76
C ALA A 47 -3.92 12.79 4.81
N ARG A 48 -4.04 13.52 3.71
CA ARG A 48 -5.10 14.52 3.51
C ARG A 48 -6.24 13.91 2.70
N GLN A 49 -7.40 13.77 3.32
CA GLN A 49 -8.59 13.31 2.60
C GLN A 49 -9.21 14.46 1.82
N LEU A 50 -9.33 14.31 0.50
CA LEU A 50 -9.85 15.32 -0.43
C LEU A 50 -11.33 15.11 -0.75
N ASN A 51 -11.82 13.87 -0.68
CA ASN A 51 -13.19 13.48 -0.99
C ASN A 51 -13.61 12.22 -0.22
N GLY A 52 -14.90 11.97 -0.14
CA GLY A 52 -15.47 10.72 0.32
C GLY A 52 -15.90 10.70 1.79
N LYS A 53 -16.39 9.54 2.20
CA LYS A 53 -16.79 9.26 3.59
C LYS A 53 -15.57 9.10 4.49
N GLU A 54 -15.77 9.17 5.81
CA GLU A 54 -14.76 8.79 6.79
C GLU A 54 -14.20 7.40 6.54
N LEU A 55 -12.94 7.19 6.92
CA LEU A 55 -12.30 5.90 6.86
C LEU A 55 -12.87 4.95 7.91
N SER A 56 -13.09 3.70 7.53
CA SER A 56 -13.39 2.62 8.47
C SER A 56 -12.11 1.96 8.97
N TYR A 57 -12.22 1.12 9.98
CA TYR A 57 -11.13 0.29 10.49
C TYR A 57 -10.46 -0.53 9.37
N ASN A 58 -11.27 -1.24 8.59
CA ASN A 58 -10.76 -2.05 7.47
C ASN A 58 -10.15 -1.20 6.36
N ASN A 59 -10.72 -0.01 6.08
CA ASN A 59 -10.11 0.93 5.14
C ASN A 59 -8.70 1.36 5.56
N ILE A 60 -8.50 1.61 6.86
CA ILE A 60 -7.19 2.01 7.39
C ILE A 60 -6.18 0.87 7.27
N GLN A 61 -6.56 -0.37 7.58
CA GLN A 61 -5.69 -1.53 7.43
C GLN A 61 -5.29 -1.77 5.96
N ASP A 62 -6.27 -1.77 5.05
CA ASP A 62 -6.05 -1.99 3.63
C ASP A 62 -5.20 -0.87 3.02
N ALA A 63 -5.49 0.39 3.36
CA ALA A 63 -4.74 1.54 2.89
C ALA A 63 -3.27 1.50 3.36
N ASN A 64 -3.03 1.17 4.62
CA ASN A 64 -1.67 1.02 5.14
C ASN A 64 -0.91 -0.11 4.41
N ALA A 65 -1.54 -1.26 4.18
CA ALA A 65 -0.93 -2.35 3.42
C ALA A 65 -0.55 -1.93 1.99
N ALA A 66 -1.43 -1.19 1.30
CA ALA A 66 -1.14 -0.67 -0.04
C ALA A 66 0.04 0.32 -0.05
N LEU A 67 0.13 1.22 0.94
CA LEU A 67 1.25 2.15 1.07
C LEU A 67 2.57 1.43 1.33
N CYS A 68 2.55 0.33 2.10
CA CYS A 68 3.74 -0.51 2.31
C CYS A 68 4.25 -1.14 1.01
N ILE A 69 3.36 -1.48 0.08
CA ILE A 69 3.75 -2.00 -1.24
C ILE A 69 4.27 -0.87 -2.14
N VAL A 70 3.55 0.24 -2.22
CA VAL A 70 3.89 1.37 -3.12
C VAL A 70 5.29 1.92 -2.86
N ARG A 71 5.74 1.96 -1.61
CA ARG A 71 7.07 2.49 -1.26
C ARG A 71 8.24 1.62 -1.71
N GLU A 72 7.99 0.38 -2.17
CA GLU A 72 9.04 -0.52 -2.67
C GLU A 72 9.53 -0.14 -4.08
N PHE A 73 8.82 0.77 -4.77
CA PHE A 73 9.04 1.07 -6.18
C PHE A 73 9.33 2.55 -6.41
N ASP A 74 10.42 2.81 -7.12
CA ASP A 74 10.78 4.15 -7.58
C ASP A 74 10.19 4.47 -8.97
N GLU A 75 9.97 3.45 -9.80
CA GLU A 75 9.31 3.58 -11.11
C GLU A 75 7.82 3.94 -10.92
N PRO A 76 7.14 4.48 -11.96
CA PRO A 76 5.69 4.64 -11.92
C PRO A 76 5.02 3.31 -11.61
N PHE A 77 4.36 3.23 -10.47
CA PHE A 77 3.80 2.00 -9.94
C PHE A 77 2.36 2.19 -9.49
N CYS A 78 1.55 1.15 -9.67
CA CYS A 78 0.19 1.11 -9.18
C CYS A 78 -0.14 -0.27 -8.60
N VAL A 79 -0.86 -0.29 -7.50
CA VAL A 79 -1.40 -1.52 -6.88
C VAL A 79 -2.88 -1.36 -6.59
N GLY A 80 -3.66 -2.36 -6.99
CA GLY A 80 -5.01 -2.61 -6.50
C GLY A 80 -4.96 -3.64 -5.39
N LEU A 81 -5.64 -3.38 -4.27
CA LEU A 81 -5.54 -4.18 -3.06
C LEU A 81 -6.92 -4.42 -2.45
N LYS A 82 -7.11 -5.60 -1.86
CA LYS A 82 -8.30 -5.97 -1.12
C LYS A 82 -7.95 -6.93 0.02
N HIS A 83 -8.50 -6.66 1.21
CA HIS A 83 -8.23 -7.47 2.42
C HIS A 83 -6.73 -7.62 2.72
N MET A 84 -5.99 -6.53 2.56
CA MET A 84 -4.54 -6.42 2.77
C MET A 84 -3.70 -7.32 1.83
N ASN A 85 -4.27 -7.81 0.72
CA ASN A 85 -3.54 -8.56 -0.31
C ASN A 85 -3.66 -7.85 -1.67
N PRO A 86 -2.59 -7.78 -2.47
CA PRO A 86 -2.66 -7.22 -3.81
C PRO A 86 -3.53 -8.09 -4.72
N CYS A 87 -4.50 -7.47 -5.40
CA CYS A 87 -5.26 -8.08 -6.48
C CYS A 87 -4.52 -7.96 -7.80
N GLY A 88 -3.84 -6.83 -8.00
CA GLY A 88 -3.04 -6.56 -9.16
C GLY A 88 -2.03 -5.47 -8.87
N ALA A 89 -0.82 -5.63 -9.34
CA ALA A 89 0.27 -4.67 -9.18
C ALA A 89 1.09 -4.58 -10.46
N ALA A 90 1.52 -3.38 -10.82
CA ALA A 90 2.35 -3.19 -12.01
C ALA A 90 3.22 -1.94 -11.94
N VAL A 91 4.38 -2.03 -12.58
CA VAL A 91 5.17 -0.89 -13.03
C VAL A 91 4.74 -0.49 -14.44
N GLY A 92 4.83 0.79 -14.76
CA GLY A 92 4.48 1.34 -16.06
C GLY A 92 5.37 2.49 -16.45
N LYS A 93 5.22 2.99 -17.70
CA LYS A 93 5.91 4.20 -18.17
C LYS A 93 5.38 5.47 -17.48
N ASP A 94 4.13 5.44 -17.07
CA ASP A 94 3.41 6.50 -16.37
C ASP A 94 2.28 5.91 -15.50
N VAL A 95 1.50 6.76 -14.83
CA VAL A 95 0.39 6.32 -13.95
C VAL A 95 -0.72 5.63 -14.73
N VAL A 96 -0.97 6.00 -15.98
CA VAL A 96 -2.02 5.42 -16.83
C VAL A 96 -1.67 3.99 -17.21
N ASP A 97 -0.42 3.78 -17.66
CA ASP A 97 0.09 2.45 -18.02
C ASP A 97 0.19 1.54 -16.78
N ALA A 98 0.72 2.05 -15.67
CA ALA A 98 0.82 1.29 -14.42
C ALA A 98 -0.58 0.87 -13.90
N TRP A 99 -1.56 1.78 -13.90
CA TRP A 99 -2.93 1.46 -13.53
C TRP A 99 -3.56 0.44 -14.47
N THR A 100 -3.44 0.63 -15.77
CA THR A 100 -4.03 -0.26 -16.78
C THR A 100 -3.53 -1.69 -16.59
N LYS A 101 -2.22 -1.88 -16.45
CA LYS A 101 -1.59 -3.19 -16.22
C LYS A 101 -2.02 -3.81 -14.89
N ALA A 102 -2.04 -3.01 -13.81
CA ALA A 102 -2.47 -3.48 -12.49
C ALA A 102 -3.94 -3.90 -12.50
N TYR A 103 -4.81 -3.13 -13.17
CA TYR A 103 -6.22 -3.47 -13.32
C TYR A 103 -6.44 -4.74 -14.17
N GLU A 104 -5.66 -4.91 -15.24
CA GLU A 104 -5.74 -6.08 -16.12
C GLU A 104 -5.29 -7.37 -15.44
N ALA A 105 -4.48 -7.30 -14.39
CA ALA A 105 -4.02 -8.47 -13.65
C ALA A 105 -5.18 -9.25 -13.00
N ASP A 106 -6.15 -8.53 -12.38
CA ASP A 106 -7.38 -9.13 -11.85
C ASP A 106 -8.53 -8.10 -11.80
N LYS A 107 -9.29 -8.04 -12.88
CA LYS A 107 -10.44 -7.12 -13.03
C LYS A 107 -11.60 -7.45 -12.09
N VAL A 108 -11.66 -8.67 -11.60
CA VAL A 108 -12.77 -9.15 -10.76
C VAL A 108 -12.53 -8.81 -9.30
N SER A 109 -11.37 -9.20 -8.78
CA SER A 109 -11.06 -9.03 -7.35
C SER A 109 -10.90 -7.56 -6.94
N ILE A 110 -10.48 -6.69 -7.86
CA ILE A 110 -10.29 -5.26 -7.57
C ILE A 110 -11.61 -4.51 -7.31
N PHE A 111 -12.75 -5.07 -7.71
CA PHE A 111 -14.05 -4.47 -7.44
C PHE A 111 -14.30 -4.30 -5.93
N GLY A 112 -14.53 -3.07 -5.49
CA GLY A 112 -14.65 -2.71 -4.07
C GLY A 112 -13.32 -2.70 -3.31
N GLY A 113 -12.22 -2.76 -4.03
CA GLY A 113 -10.88 -2.62 -3.48
C GLY A 113 -10.40 -1.17 -3.36
N ILE A 114 -9.15 -1.03 -3.03
CA ILE A 114 -8.45 0.25 -2.96
C ILE A 114 -7.29 0.27 -3.96
N VAL A 115 -6.92 1.47 -4.37
CA VAL A 115 -5.82 1.71 -5.33
C VAL A 115 -4.81 2.65 -4.70
N ALA A 116 -3.53 2.34 -4.85
CA ALA A 116 -2.45 3.24 -4.49
C ALA A 116 -1.44 3.35 -5.63
N THR A 117 -0.93 4.55 -5.87
CA THR A 117 0.11 4.85 -6.86
C THR A 117 1.12 5.84 -6.30
N ASN A 118 2.38 5.74 -6.74
CA ASN A 118 3.46 6.66 -6.37
C ASN A 118 3.60 7.84 -7.34
N ARG A 119 2.61 8.07 -8.20
CA ARG A 119 2.57 9.19 -9.16
C ARG A 119 1.30 10.01 -9.00
N THR A 120 1.36 11.26 -9.47
CA THR A 120 0.16 12.10 -9.56
C THR A 120 -0.90 11.41 -10.39
N VAL A 121 -2.12 11.30 -9.85
CA VAL A 121 -3.28 10.83 -10.62
C VAL A 121 -3.71 11.95 -11.56
N THR A 122 -3.64 11.67 -12.86
CA THR A 122 -4.04 12.60 -13.92
C THR A 122 -5.53 12.42 -14.27
N ARG A 123 -6.11 13.40 -14.98
CA ARG A 123 -7.48 13.28 -15.53
C ARG A 123 -7.66 11.97 -16.30
N GLU A 124 -6.69 11.62 -17.16
CA GLU A 124 -6.76 10.40 -17.98
C GLU A 124 -6.82 9.14 -17.11
N ALA A 125 -5.95 9.02 -16.11
CA ALA A 125 -5.98 7.90 -15.17
C ALA A 125 -7.30 7.88 -14.38
N ALA A 126 -7.80 9.04 -13.97
CA ALA A 126 -9.06 9.17 -13.25
C ALA A 126 -10.27 8.70 -14.09
N GLU A 127 -10.29 9.01 -15.37
CA GLU A 127 -11.35 8.56 -16.30
C GLU A 127 -11.36 7.04 -16.45
N LEU A 128 -10.20 6.39 -16.45
CA LEU A 128 -10.08 4.93 -16.46
C LEU A 128 -10.49 4.28 -15.13
N MET A 129 -10.23 4.95 -13.99
CA MET A 129 -10.60 4.46 -12.66
C MET A 129 -12.09 4.66 -12.35
N LYS A 130 -12.69 5.74 -12.86
CA LYS A 130 -14.07 6.13 -12.54
C LYS A 130 -15.13 5.06 -12.78
N PRO A 131 -15.12 4.27 -13.88
CA PRO A 131 -16.15 3.24 -14.13
C PRO A 131 -16.16 2.14 -13.08
N ILE A 132 -15.04 1.93 -12.38
CA ILE A 132 -14.85 0.83 -11.43
C ILE A 132 -15.35 1.26 -10.05
N PHE A 133 -16.01 0.36 -9.34
CA PHE A 133 -16.31 0.60 -7.93
C PHE A 133 -15.04 0.41 -7.11
N LEU A 134 -14.48 1.53 -6.62
CA LEU A 134 -13.34 1.58 -5.74
C LEU A 134 -13.74 2.28 -4.43
N GLU A 135 -13.17 1.87 -3.32
CA GLU A 135 -13.41 2.50 -2.03
C GLU A 135 -12.45 3.65 -1.74
N ILE A 136 -11.18 3.49 -2.12
CA ILE A 136 -10.12 4.48 -1.86
C ILE A 136 -9.19 4.55 -3.08
N ILE A 137 -8.75 5.75 -3.40
CA ILE A 137 -7.59 5.99 -4.27
C ILE A 137 -6.59 6.83 -3.49
N MET A 138 -5.33 6.39 -3.45
CA MET A 138 -4.22 7.07 -2.78
C MET A 138 -3.13 7.44 -3.76
N ALA A 139 -2.63 8.66 -3.66
CA ALA A 139 -1.56 9.19 -4.49
C ALA A 139 -0.78 10.28 -3.76
N PRO A 140 0.44 10.64 -4.22
CA PRO A 140 1.11 11.83 -3.70
C PRO A 140 0.39 13.12 -4.08
N LYS A 141 -0.36 13.12 -5.19
CA LYS A 141 -1.14 14.26 -5.67
C LYS A 141 -2.22 13.83 -6.65
N PHE A 142 -3.28 14.62 -6.76
CA PHE A 142 -4.29 14.56 -7.82
C PHE A 142 -4.24 15.86 -8.60
N ASP A 143 -4.24 15.83 -9.93
CA ASP A 143 -4.41 17.05 -10.72
C ASP A 143 -5.86 17.55 -10.66
N GLU A 144 -6.10 18.78 -11.08
CA GLU A 144 -7.44 19.39 -11.05
C GLU A 144 -8.44 18.58 -11.87
N GLY A 145 -8.02 18.08 -13.03
CA GLY A 145 -8.86 17.26 -13.89
C GLY A 145 -9.24 15.91 -13.25
N ALA A 146 -8.33 15.29 -12.53
CA ALA A 146 -8.61 14.07 -11.78
C ALA A 146 -9.65 14.31 -10.67
N LEU A 147 -9.51 15.43 -9.94
CA LEU A 147 -10.48 15.80 -8.91
C LEU A 147 -11.86 16.07 -9.49
N GLU A 148 -11.96 16.81 -10.62
CA GLU A 148 -13.23 17.01 -11.31
C GLU A 148 -13.93 15.70 -11.67
N VAL A 149 -13.17 14.70 -12.13
CA VAL A 149 -13.69 13.38 -12.53
C VAL A 149 -14.11 12.55 -11.32
N LEU A 150 -13.23 12.41 -10.32
CA LEU A 150 -13.41 11.45 -9.22
C LEU A 150 -14.32 11.96 -8.11
N CYS A 151 -14.35 13.28 -7.83
CA CYS A 151 -15.22 13.87 -6.80
C CYS A 151 -16.73 13.77 -7.17
N THR A 152 -17.06 13.42 -8.41
CA THR A 152 -18.45 13.05 -8.78
C THR A 152 -18.94 11.82 -8.02
N LYS A 153 -18.04 10.97 -7.53
CA LYS A 153 -18.33 9.81 -6.69
C LYS A 153 -18.27 10.18 -5.21
N LYS A 154 -19.36 10.62 -4.63
CA LYS A 154 -19.46 11.14 -3.26
C LYS A 154 -18.91 10.22 -2.16
N ASN A 155 -18.88 8.92 -2.38
CA ASN A 155 -18.43 7.93 -1.39
C ASN A 155 -16.97 7.49 -1.58
N LEU A 156 -16.37 7.77 -2.76
CA LEU A 156 -14.99 7.42 -3.06
C LEU A 156 -14.05 8.30 -2.23
N ARG A 157 -13.18 7.67 -1.48
CA ARG A 157 -12.18 8.39 -0.68
C ARG A 157 -10.95 8.66 -1.52
N LEU A 158 -10.57 9.93 -1.62
CA LEU A 158 -9.34 10.35 -2.27
C LEU A 158 -8.38 10.82 -1.19
N LEU A 159 -7.24 10.15 -1.08
CA LEU A 159 -6.24 10.42 -0.06
C LEU A 159 -4.93 10.88 -0.70
N GLU A 160 -4.53 12.11 -0.37
CA GLU A 160 -3.21 12.62 -0.72
C GLU A 160 -2.24 12.26 0.40
N VAL A 161 -1.19 11.52 0.06
CA VAL A 161 -0.22 10.96 0.98
C VAL A 161 1.17 11.45 0.63
N ASP A 162 1.94 11.87 1.62
CA ASP A 162 3.35 12.20 1.43
C ASP A 162 4.14 10.92 1.13
N MET A 163 4.57 10.78 -0.11
CA MET A 163 5.31 9.61 -0.63
C MET A 163 6.77 9.94 -0.96
N GLN A 164 7.33 10.94 -0.28
CA GLN A 164 8.76 11.23 -0.42
C GLN A 164 9.58 10.17 0.29
N GLN A 165 10.79 9.91 -0.22
CA GLN A 165 11.73 9.03 0.46
C GLN A 165 12.09 9.61 1.83
N GLY A 166 12.08 8.78 2.86
CA GLY A 166 12.37 9.21 4.22
C GLY A 166 12.46 8.06 5.21
N ALA A 167 12.94 8.37 6.41
CA ALA A 167 13.04 7.38 7.47
C ALA A 167 11.64 6.90 7.91
N VAL A 168 11.43 5.61 7.89
CA VAL A 168 10.26 4.94 8.46
C VAL A 168 10.64 4.42 9.84
N ASP A 169 9.70 4.33 10.77
CA ASP A 169 9.95 3.63 12.04
C ASP A 169 10.35 2.18 11.73
N PRO A 170 11.53 1.75 12.14
CA PRO A 170 12.01 0.41 11.84
C PRO A 170 11.32 -0.68 12.66
N LYS A 171 10.32 -0.36 13.50
CA LYS A 171 9.66 -1.32 14.38
C LYS A 171 8.24 -1.62 13.94
N GLN A 172 7.88 -2.90 14.05
CA GLN A 172 6.51 -3.39 13.95
C GLN A 172 6.03 -3.83 15.34
N TYR A 173 4.81 -3.43 15.69
CA TYR A 173 4.16 -3.74 16.95
C TYR A 173 2.95 -4.64 16.70
N VAL A 174 2.88 -5.75 17.40
CA VAL A 174 1.75 -6.68 17.30
C VAL A 174 1.22 -7.00 18.70
N SER A 175 -0.02 -6.62 18.95
CA SER A 175 -0.68 -6.95 20.20
C SER A 175 -0.94 -8.45 20.32
N VAL A 176 -0.61 -9.01 21.47
CA VAL A 176 -0.97 -10.39 21.87
C VAL A 176 -1.67 -10.34 23.22
N ASN A 177 -2.38 -11.40 23.57
CA ASN A 177 -3.08 -11.41 24.84
C ASN A 177 -2.12 -11.23 26.03
N GLY A 178 -2.27 -10.13 26.74
CA GLY A 178 -1.42 -9.76 27.88
C GLY A 178 -0.02 -9.26 27.52
N GLY A 179 0.28 -8.98 26.24
CA GLY A 179 1.62 -8.54 25.83
C GLY A 179 1.70 -7.84 24.49
N LEU A 180 2.92 -7.52 24.09
CA LEU A 180 3.25 -6.86 22.83
C LEU A 180 4.49 -7.52 22.22
N LEU A 181 4.38 -7.95 20.98
CA LEU A 181 5.54 -8.34 20.18
C LEU A 181 6.11 -7.10 19.50
N VAL A 182 7.41 -6.94 19.54
CA VAL A 182 8.15 -5.87 18.88
C VAL A 182 9.24 -6.51 18.03
N GLN A 183 9.24 -6.21 16.74
CA GLN A 183 10.27 -6.67 15.81
C GLN A 183 10.72 -5.54 14.89
N ASP A 184 11.83 -5.73 14.23
CA ASP A 184 12.21 -4.85 13.13
C ASP A 184 11.22 -5.01 11.98
N LEU A 185 10.87 -3.86 11.37
CA LEU A 185 10.11 -3.89 10.15
C LEU A 185 10.96 -4.50 9.04
N ASP A 186 10.38 -5.36 8.22
CA ASP A 186 11.06 -5.89 7.03
C ASP A 186 11.19 -4.79 5.96
N VAL A 187 12.27 -4.02 6.09
CA VAL A 187 12.64 -2.97 5.12
C VAL A 187 13.77 -3.43 4.19
N ALA A 188 14.27 -4.65 4.39
CA ALA A 188 15.36 -5.18 3.59
C ALA A 188 14.87 -5.47 2.16
N THR A 189 15.45 -4.76 1.21
CA THR A 189 15.27 -5.01 -0.21
C THR A 189 16.49 -5.74 -0.74
N LYS A 190 16.39 -7.06 -0.86
CA LYS A 190 17.45 -7.87 -1.42
C LYS A 190 17.20 -8.07 -2.91
N THR A 191 18.09 -7.58 -3.75
CA THR A 191 18.01 -7.83 -5.18
C THR A 191 18.24 -9.32 -5.47
N VAL A 192 17.35 -9.92 -6.24
CA VAL A 192 17.51 -11.29 -6.75
C VAL A 192 18.59 -11.28 -7.83
N THR A 193 19.59 -12.15 -7.69
CA THR A 193 20.72 -12.26 -8.61
C THR A 193 20.78 -13.69 -9.21
N ALA A 194 21.43 -13.83 -10.37
CA ALA A 194 21.45 -15.10 -11.11
C ALA A 194 22.13 -16.25 -10.32
N ASP A 195 23.06 -15.93 -9.43
CA ASP A 195 23.73 -16.90 -8.56
C ASP A 195 22.82 -17.50 -7.48
N MET A 196 21.72 -16.84 -7.16
CA MET A 196 20.69 -17.34 -6.23
C MET A 196 19.83 -18.44 -6.87
N CYS A 197 19.95 -18.68 -8.18
CA CYS A 197 19.15 -19.66 -8.90
C CYS A 197 19.63 -21.10 -8.59
N VAL A 198 18.79 -21.88 -7.91
CA VAL A 198 19.07 -23.28 -7.53
C VAL A 198 18.50 -24.29 -8.52
N THR A 199 17.71 -23.86 -9.51
CA THR A 199 17.11 -24.74 -10.51
C THR A 199 18.09 -25.06 -11.65
N LYS A 200 17.82 -26.16 -12.39
CA LYS A 200 18.61 -26.53 -13.59
C LYS A 200 18.48 -25.49 -14.69
N ALA A 201 17.25 -25.08 -14.99
CA ALA A 201 16.99 -23.97 -15.90
C ALA A 201 17.34 -22.64 -15.22
N LYS A 202 18.11 -21.81 -15.88
CA LYS A 202 18.50 -20.49 -15.40
C LYS A 202 17.58 -19.42 -16.01
N PRO A 203 17.25 -18.37 -15.26
CA PRO A 203 16.45 -17.28 -15.81
C PRO A 203 17.22 -16.53 -16.90
N ALA A 204 16.52 -16.12 -17.96
CA ALA A 204 17.04 -15.19 -18.94
C ALA A 204 17.16 -13.77 -18.34
N ALA A 205 18.00 -12.93 -18.93
CA ALA A 205 18.20 -11.55 -18.42
C ALA A 205 16.87 -10.78 -18.28
N ALA A 206 15.98 -10.87 -19.26
CA ALA A 206 14.66 -10.21 -19.20
C ALA A 206 13.75 -10.74 -18.08
N GLN A 207 13.99 -11.96 -17.58
CA GLN A 207 13.23 -12.51 -16.46
C GLN A 207 13.77 -12.04 -15.10
N MET A 208 14.96 -11.47 -15.05
CA MET A 208 15.52 -10.99 -13.78
C MET A 208 14.76 -9.78 -13.24
N ASP A 209 14.30 -8.88 -14.13
CA ASP A 209 13.47 -7.74 -13.74
C ASP A 209 12.13 -8.20 -13.17
N ASP A 210 11.49 -9.18 -13.81
CA ASP A 210 10.26 -9.79 -13.33
C ASP A 210 10.46 -10.51 -11.99
N LEU A 211 11.57 -11.23 -11.82
CA LEU A 211 11.89 -11.89 -10.54
C LEU A 211 12.09 -10.87 -9.40
N ASN A 212 12.76 -9.77 -9.66
CA ASN A 212 12.91 -8.69 -8.69
C ASN A 212 11.57 -8.02 -8.38
N PHE A 213 10.77 -7.70 -9.40
CA PHE A 213 9.42 -7.20 -9.21
C PHE A 213 8.57 -8.15 -8.33
N GLY A 214 8.53 -9.43 -8.67
CA GLY A 214 7.81 -10.46 -7.91
C GLY A 214 8.32 -10.60 -6.47
N TRP A 215 9.63 -10.45 -6.25
CA TRP A 215 10.25 -10.50 -4.92
C TRP A 215 9.75 -9.36 -4.01
N HIS A 216 9.64 -8.14 -4.55
CA HIS A 216 9.06 -7.02 -3.82
C HIS A 216 7.58 -7.24 -3.49
N ILE A 217 6.80 -7.78 -4.42
CA ILE A 217 5.37 -8.02 -4.22
C ILE A 217 5.12 -9.13 -3.20
N VAL A 218 5.79 -10.30 -3.34
CA VAL A 218 5.53 -11.47 -2.49
C VAL A 218 5.82 -11.22 -1.00
N LYS A 219 6.74 -10.31 -0.69
CA LYS A 219 7.03 -9.85 0.67
C LYS A 219 5.79 -9.32 1.40
N HIS A 220 4.84 -8.75 0.67
CA HIS A 220 3.61 -8.16 1.20
C HIS A 220 2.38 -9.08 1.10
N VAL A 221 2.54 -10.28 0.59
CA VAL A 221 1.46 -11.27 0.53
C VAL A 221 1.51 -12.16 1.75
N LYS A 222 0.34 -12.44 2.34
CA LYS A 222 0.28 -13.30 3.54
C LYS A 222 0.84 -14.70 3.26
N SER A 223 1.68 -15.17 4.16
CA SER A 223 2.27 -16.52 4.09
C SER A 223 1.20 -17.62 4.23
N ASN A 224 1.35 -18.76 3.52
CA ASN A 224 2.39 -19.01 2.56
C ASN A 224 1.96 -18.45 1.21
N ALA A 225 2.82 -17.73 0.52
CA ALA A 225 2.48 -17.00 -0.69
C ALA A 225 3.36 -17.39 -1.89
N ILE A 226 2.74 -17.38 -3.06
CA ILE A 226 3.40 -17.45 -4.37
C ILE A 226 2.79 -16.34 -5.21
N VAL A 227 3.62 -15.63 -5.98
CA VAL A 227 3.19 -14.61 -6.92
C VAL A 227 3.71 -14.96 -8.30
N ALA A 228 2.83 -15.00 -9.29
CA ALA A 228 3.19 -15.11 -10.69
C ALA A 228 3.31 -13.72 -11.32
N VAL A 229 4.40 -13.47 -12.04
CA VAL A 229 4.70 -12.16 -12.62
C VAL A 229 5.20 -12.29 -14.06
N ARG A 230 4.94 -11.26 -14.87
CA ARG A 230 5.47 -11.10 -16.23
C ARG A 230 5.36 -9.65 -16.68
N ASP A 231 6.39 -9.17 -17.37
CA ASP A 231 6.42 -7.83 -17.98
C ASP A 231 6.11 -6.73 -16.95
N GLY A 232 6.70 -6.82 -15.75
CA GLY A 232 6.55 -5.86 -14.67
C GLY A 232 5.14 -5.79 -14.09
N ARG A 233 4.36 -6.88 -14.16
CA ARG A 233 3.03 -6.97 -13.53
C ARG A 233 2.76 -8.35 -12.93
N THR A 234 1.86 -8.38 -11.96
CA THR A 234 1.32 -9.63 -11.41
C THR A 234 0.37 -10.30 -12.41
N LEU A 235 0.31 -11.62 -12.37
CA LEU A 235 -0.62 -12.46 -13.13
C LEU A 235 -1.53 -13.28 -12.20
N GLY A 236 -1.17 -13.40 -10.93
CA GLY A 236 -1.85 -14.14 -9.88
C GLY A 236 -0.95 -14.31 -8.66
#